data_ccbade04a1e1b76e73b592308d0774fd
#
_entry.id   ccbade04a1e1b76e73b592308d0774fd
#
_cell.length_a   1.000
_cell.length_b   1.000
_cell.length_c   1.000
_cell.angle_alpha   90.00
_cell.angle_beta   90.00
_cell.angle_gamma   90.00
#
_symmetry.space_group_name_H-M   'P 1'
#
loop_
_entity.id
_entity.type
_entity.pdbx_description
1 polymer ?
#
loop_
_entity_poly.entity_id
_entity_poly.type
_entity_poly.pdbx_seq_one_letter_code
_entity_poly.pdbx_strand_id
1 'polypeptide(L)'
;MLAKATERREFLKLTGAGIAGSALGAAITVQPAVAKSAVAKSAVAKSKIDSAAHGTRDVRAFGATGDGKTLDTPAINKAIEAAAAAGGGVVRFPAGNYLCYSIHLKSHITLLLDAGATIVAADAPAGGTSGGYDPPEPNAWDKFQDFGHSHWHNSLIWGEDLQNISIEGQGLIWGKGLSRGDHDVVLAAGVGNKSISLKNCHNVTLRDISILHGGHFAILATGVDNLTIDNLKIDTNRDAIDIDCCRNVRVSNCSVNSPWDDGICLKDSYGLGFARSTDHVTITNCYVTGGYEEGTMLDATYKRFAPDFKVPRNGRIKFGTESNGGFRNITISNCVIEDCKGIALESVDGAILEDVAITNITMRDIVDVPFFLRLGSRMRGPERTPVGE
;
A
#
# COMPACT_ATOMS: atom_id res chain seq x y z
N MET A 1 41.52 0.77 37.88
CA MET A 1 41.43 -0.69 37.94
C MET A 1 41.14 -1.23 36.56
N LEU A 2 42.19 -1.71 35.90
CA LEU A 2 42.15 -2.41 34.60
C LEU A 2 41.81 -3.88 34.85
N ALA A 3 40.78 -4.39 34.21
CA ALA A 3 40.56 -5.86 34.07
C ALA A 3 39.60 -6.05 32.87
N LYS A 4 40.10 -6.58 31.90
CA LYS A 4 40.22 -7.78 31.09
C LYS A 4 39.48 -7.64 29.76
N ALA A 5 40.23 -7.23 28.74
CA ALA A 5 39.95 -7.48 27.35
C ALA A 5 40.70 -8.78 26.93
N THR A 6 40.13 -9.97 27.17
CA THR A 6 40.80 -11.22 26.80
C THR A 6 39.82 -12.39 26.68
N GLU A 7 38.73 -12.23 25.89
CA GLU A 7 37.85 -13.39 25.59
C GLU A 7 37.26 -13.43 24.18
N ARG A 8 37.74 -12.58 23.26
CA ARG A 8 37.26 -12.58 21.86
C ARG A 8 38.19 -13.22 20.84
N ARG A 9 39.29 -13.86 21.27
CA ARG A 9 40.26 -14.46 20.32
C ARG A 9 40.34 -15.99 20.31
N GLU A 10 39.55 -16.68 21.09
CA GLU A 10 39.56 -18.16 21.15
C GLU A 10 38.46 -18.85 20.31
N PHE A 11 37.48 -18.12 19.81
CA PHE A 11 36.37 -18.73 19.04
C PHE A 11 36.71 -19.01 17.55
N LEU A 12 37.85 -18.59 17.03
CA LEU A 12 38.23 -18.71 15.62
C LEU A 12 39.33 -19.74 15.32
N LYS A 13 39.63 -20.68 16.26
CA LYS A 13 40.70 -21.69 16.07
C LYS A 13 40.24 -23.15 16.03
N LEU A 14 38.94 -23.42 15.88
CA LEU A 14 38.43 -24.81 15.92
C LEU A 14 37.69 -25.23 14.62
N THR A 15 38.15 -24.80 13.46
CA THR A 15 37.69 -25.38 12.16
C THR A 15 38.87 -25.52 11.22
N GLY A 16 39.72 -26.53 11.48
CA GLY A 16 40.86 -26.83 10.63
C GLY A 16 41.57 -28.10 11.05
N ALA A 17 40.90 -29.24 11.06
CA ALA A 17 41.56 -30.54 11.14
C ALA A 17 41.05 -31.42 10.01
N GLY A 18 41.86 -31.55 8.99
CA GLY A 18 41.64 -32.46 7.88
C GLY A 18 41.77 -33.93 8.36
N ILE A 19 40.90 -34.78 7.86
CA ILE A 19 41.03 -36.25 7.94
C ILE A 19 41.50 -36.74 6.56
N ALA A 20 42.78 -37.13 6.53
CA ALA A 20 43.31 -37.99 5.50
C ALA A 20 42.94 -39.42 5.84
N GLY A 21 42.15 -40.09 5.04
CA GLY A 21 41.77 -41.50 5.19
C GLY A 21 42.01 -42.22 3.88
N SER A 22 42.90 -43.18 3.96
CA SER A 22 43.50 -44.06 2.96
C SER A 22 42.47 -44.84 2.15
N ALA A 23 42.77 -44.93 0.85
CA ALA A 23 42.12 -45.79 -0.12
C ALA A 23 42.50 -47.29 0.14
N LEU A 24 41.50 -48.16 0.16
CA LEU A 24 41.66 -49.59 -0.11
C LEU A 24 40.68 -49.96 -1.23
N GLY A 25 41.22 -50.28 -2.37
CA GLY A 25 40.46 -50.73 -3.53
C GLY A 25 39.93 -52.16 -3.37
N ALA A 26 38.69 -52.37 -3.70
CA ALA A 26 38.15 -53.67 -4.07
C ALA A 26 37.39 -53.48 -5.40
N ALA A 27 38.00 -54.02 -6.46
CA ALA A 27 37.37 -54.06 -7.77
C ALA A 27 36.31 -55.17 -7.80
N ILE A 28 35.05 -54.82 -7.91
CA ILE A 28 33.96 -55.73 -8.21
C ILE A 28 33.56 -55.50 -9.65
N THR A 29 33.92 -56.48 -10.50
CA THR A 29 33.48 -56.57 -11.90
C THR A 29 32.02 -57.03 -11.92
N VAL A 30 31.09 -56.13 -12.27
CA VAL A 30 29.71 -56.49 -12.54
C VAL A 30 29.51 -56.52 -14.08
N GLN A 31 29.26 -57.69 -14.63
CA GLN A 31 28.82 -57.85 -16.03
C GLN A 31 27.43 -57.23 -16.23
N PRO A 32 27.16 -56.56 -17.36
CA PRO A 32 25.83 -56.05 -17.62
C PRO A 32 24.92 -57.18 -18.13
N ALA A 33 23.92 -57.54 -17.32
CA ALA A 33 22.80 -58.33 -17.79
C ALA A 33 21.90 -57.44 -18.66
N VAL A 34 21.85 -57.69 -19.95
CA VAL A 34 20.91 -57.06 -20.87
C VAL A 34 19.52 -57.64 -20.63
N ALA A 35 18.74 -56.97 -19.79
CA ALA A 35 17.29 -57.24 -19.67
C ALA A 35 16.57 -56.40 -20.75
N LYS A 36 16.01 -57.07 -21.76
CA LYS A 36 15.08 -56.47 -22.71
C LYS A 36 13.79 -56.09 -21.96
N SER A 37 13.74 -54.85 -21.49
CA SER A 37 12.51 -54.29 -20.94
C SER A 37 11.61 -53.89 -22.10
N ALA A 38 10.46 -54.55 -22.20
CA ALA A 38 9.36 -54.14 -23.05
C ALA A 38 8.87 -52.77 -22.62
N VAL A 39 9.13 -51.73 -23.42
CA VAL A 39 8.59 -50.42 -23.23
C VAL A 39 7.08 -50.49 -23.50
N ALA A 40 6.32 -50.68 -22.44
CA ALA A 40 4.90 -50.36 -22.45
C ALA A 40 4.78 -48.86 -22.75
N LYS A 41 4.27 -48.51 -23.92
CA LYS A 41 3.85 -47.17 -24.26
C LYS A 41 2.68 -46.80 -23.36
N SER A 42 2.98 -46.34 -22.16
CA SER A 42 2.03 -45.58 -21.38
C SER A 42 1.74 -44.29 -22.17
N ALA A 43 0.53 -44.22 -22.71
CA ALA A 43 -0.01 -42.97 -23.25
C ALA A 43 -0.15 -42.02 -22.06
N VAL A 44 0.89 -41.25 -21.77
CA VAL A 44 0.78 -40.07 -20.97
C VAL A 44 -0.15 -39.17 -21.76
N ALA A 45 -1.43 -39.15 -21.35
CA ALA A 45 -2.32 -38.08 -21.75
C ALA A 45 -1.60 -36.79 -21.38
N LYS A 46 -1.05 -36.10 -22.38
CA LYS A 46 -0.68 -34.69 -22.24
C LYS A 46 -1.97 -33.99 -21.88
N SER A 47 -2.21 -33.80 -20.58
CA SER A 47 -3.06 -32.72 -20.16
C SER A 47 -2.40 -31.48 -20.72
N LYS A 48 -2.93 -30.94 -21.80
CA LYS A 48 -2.75 -29.57 -22.15
C LYS A 48 -3.34 -28.82 -20.94
N ILE A 49 -2.51 -28.56 -19.96
CA ILE A 49 -2.75 -27.44 -19.05
C ILE A 49 -2.77 -26.28 -20.02
N ASP A 50 -3.97 -25.80 -20.30
CA ASP A 50 -4.18 -24.65 -21.15
C ASP A 50 -3.47 -23.48 -20.48
N SER A 51 -2.22 -23.21 -20.89
CA SER A 51 -1.44 -22.05 -20.45
C SER A 51 -2.11 -20.74 -20.87
N ALA A 52 -3.19 -20.81 -21.64
CA ALA A 52 -4.08 -19.69 -21.94
C ALA A 52 -5.04 -19.37 -20.80
N ALA A 53 -5.26 -20.27 -19.82
CA ALA A 53 -6.25 -20.05 -18.77
C ALA A 53 -5.81 -19.01 -17.72
N HIS A 54 -4.50 -18.85 -17.49
CA HIS A 54 -3.94 -17.89 -16.51
C HIS A 54 -3.01 -16.86 -17.16
N GLY A 55 -3.26 -16.48 -18.41
CA GLY A 55 -2.43 -15.57 -19.18
C GLY A 55 -2.60 -14.09 -18.78
N THR A 56 -1.62 -13.28 -19.23
CA THR A 56 -1.72 -11.81 -19.18
C THR A 56 -2.83 -11.32 -20.11
N ARG A 57 -3.70 -10.47 -19.60
CA ARG A 57 -4.78 -9.80 -20.33
C ARG A 57 -4.43 -8.35 -20.55
N ASP A 58 -4.15 -7.97 -21.76
CA ASP A 58 -3.94 -6.58 -22.15
C ASP A 58 -5.29 -5.85 -22.19
N VAL A 59 -5.42 -4.73 -21.46
CA VAL A 59 -6.67 -3.95 -21.41
C VAL A 59 -7.13 -3.46 -22.80
N ARG A 60 -6.19 -3.26 -23.73
CA ARG A 60 -6.50 -2.86 -25.12
C ARG A 60 -7.22 -3.96 -25.88
N ALA A 61 -6.95 -5.22 -25.57
CA ALA A 61 -7.69 -6.34 -26.17
C ALA A 61 -9.18 -6.37 -25.77
N PHE A 62 -9.55 -5.64 -24.71
CA PHE A 62 -10.92 -5.48 -24.23
C PHE A 62 -11.56 -4.17 -24.64
N GLY A 63 -10.84 -3.32 -25.40
CA GLY A 63 -11.34 -2.08 -25.98
C GLY A 63 -10.81 -0.81 -25.32
N ALA A 64 -9.88 -0.88 -24.36
CA ALA A 64 -9.25 0.32 -23.82
C ALA A 64 -8.37 0.99 -24.88
N THR A 65 -8.45 2.31 -24.98
CA THR A 65 -7.72 3.11 -25.99
C THR A 65 -6.41 3.64 -25.44
N GLY A 66 -6.39 4.07 -24.18
CA GLY A 66 -5.22 4.69 -23.57
C GLY A 66 -4.83 6.04 -24.18
N ASP A 67 -5.80 6.80 -24.70
CA ASP A 67 -5.59 8.08 -25.37
C ASP A 67 -5.75 9.32 -24.45
N GLY A 68 -6.12 9.10 -23.19
CA GLY A 68 -6.37 10.13 -22.19
C GLY A 68 -7.67 10.93 -22.39
N LYS A 69 -8.54 10.51 -23.27
CA LYS A 69 -9.80 11.19 -23.64
C LYS A 69 -10.99 10.25 -23.60
N THR A 70 -10.83 9.05 -24.13
CA THR A 70 -11.86 8.01 -24.12
C THR A 70 -11.95 7.40 -22.72
N LEU A 71 -13.18 7.22 -22.23
CA LEU A 71 -13.40 6.57 -20.94
C LEU A 71 -13.12 5.05 -21.06
N ASP A 72 -12.02 4.61 -20.47
CA ASP A 72 -11.53 3.24 -20.56
C ASP A 72 -12.05 2.32 -19.44
N THR A 73 -12.73 2.86 -18.41
CA THR A 73 -13.25 2.09 -17.27
C THR A 73 -14.00 0.82 -17.65
N PRO A 74 -14.97 0.84 -18.62
CA PRO A 74 -15.72 -0.37 -18.96
C PRO A 74 -14.82 -1.48 -19.54
N ALA A 75 -13.86 -1.11 -20.38
CA ALA A 75 -12.91 -2.05 -20.99
C ALA A 75 -11.98 -2.67 -19.95
N ILE A 76 -11.48 -1.85 -19.02
CA ILE A 76 -10.61 -2.29 -17.92
C ILE A 76 -11.34 -3.23 -16.98
N ASN A 77 -12.54 -2.86 -16.52
CA ASN A 77 -13.35 -3.72 -15.64
C ASN A 77 -13.70 -5.05 -16.33
N LYS A 78 -14.00 -5.03 -17.63
CA LYS A 78 -14.21 -6.25 -18.41
C LYS A 78 -12.95 -7.14 -18.47
N ALA A 79 -11.75 -6.55 -18.59
CA ALA A 79 -10.51 -7.30 -18.56
C ALA A 79 -10.26 -7.96 -17.19
N ILE A 80 -10.55 -7.24 -16.09
CA ILE A 80 -10.45 -7.73 -14.72
C ILE A 80 -11.46 -8.87 -14.49
N GLU A 81 -12.71 -8.71 -14.90
CA GLU A 81 -13.74 -9.74 -14.79
C GLU A 81 -13.37 -10.99 -15.58
N ALA A 82 -12.85 -10.86 -16.80
CA ALA A 82 -12.38 -11.98 -17.60
C ALA A 82 -11.17 -12.70 -16.98
N ALA A 83 -10.29 -11.96 -16.29
CA ALA A 83 -9.20 -12.55 -15.53
C ALA A 83 -9.72 -13.32 -14.32
N ALA A 84 -10.62 -12.74 -13.55
CA ALA A 84 -11.22 -13.36 -12.37
C ALA A 84 -12.03 -14.63 -12.73
N ALA A 85 -12.81 -14.59 -13.81
CA ALA A 85 -13.56 -15.73 -14.31
C ALA A 85 -12.67 -16.92 -14.73
N ALA A 86 -11.41 -16.64 -15.11
CA ALA A 86 -10.41 -17.67 -15.41
C ALA A 86 -9.62 -18.15 -14.18
N GLY A 87 -9.99 -17.71 -12.98
CA GLY A 87 -9.32 -18.08 -11.73
C GLY A 87 -8.22 -17.13 -11.30
N GLY A 88 -8.07 -15.98 -11.95
CA GLY A 88 -7.06 -14.95 -11.66
C GLY A 88 -6.11 -14.68 -12.82
N GLY A 89 -5.10 -13.84 -12.58
CA GLY A 89 -4.06 -13.53 -13.55
C GLY A 89 -3.65 -12.05 -13.58
N VAL A 90 -2.88 -11.70 -14.61
CA VAL A 90 -2.36 -10.35 -14.79
C VAL A 90 -3.24 -9.57 -15.78
N VAL A 91 -3.68 -8.39 -15.36
CA VAL A 91 -4.32 -7.38 -16.22
C VAL A 91 -3.28 -6.29 -16.48
N ARG A 92 -2.79 -6.23 -17.72
CA ARG A 92 -1.68 -5.38 -18.12
C ARG A 92 -2.17 -4.10 -18.76
N PHE A 93 -1.56 -3.00 -18.36
CA PHE A 93 -1.74 -1.67 -18.93
C PHE A 93 -0.46 -1.29 -19.72
N PRO A 94 -0.43 -1.44 -21.04
CA PRO A 94 0.67 -0.92 -21.85
C PRO A 94 0.80 0.61 -21.75
N ALA A 95 1.93 1.17 -22.18
CA ALA A 95 2.13 2.62 -22.21
C ALA A 95 0.97 3.35 -22.88
N GLY A 96 0.39 4.36 -22.19
CA GLY A 96 -0.79 5.12 -22.61
C GLY A 96 -1.47 5.78 -21.41
N ASN A 97 -2.44 6.65 -21.68
CA ASN A 97 -3.20 7.39 -20.66
C ASN A 97 -4.63 6.86 -20.61
N TYR A 98 -4.97 6.09 -19.61
CA TYR A 98 -6.28 5.45 -19.43
C TYR A 98 -7.18 6.31 -18.56
N LEU A 99 -8.14 7.02 -19.15
CA LEU A 99 -9.10 7.86 -18.43
C LEU A 99 -10.15 6.99 -17.76
N CYS A 100 -10.27 7.08 -16.43
CA CYS A 100 -11.08 6.14 -15.65
C CYS A 100 -11.90 6.82 -14.55
N TYR A 101 -13.08 6.26 -14.34
CA TYR A 101 -13.80 6.28 -13.06
C TYR A 101 -13.44 5.02 -12.26
N SER A 102 -14.38 4.48 -11.45
CA SER A 102 -14.12 3.37 -10.56
C SER A 102 -13.72 2.07 -11.25
N ILE A 103 -12.52 1.60 -10.96
CA ILE A 103 -11.97 0.30 -11.34
C ILE A 103 -12.21 -0.67 -10.19
N HIS A 104 -12.88 -1.80 -10.48
CA HIS A 104 -13.27 -2.81 -9.50
C HIS A 104 -12.26 -3.95 -9.45
N LEU A 105 -11.52 -4.06 -8.34
CA LEU A 105 -10.61 -5.17 -8.13
C LEU A 105 -11.36 -6.49 -7.91
N LYS A 106 -10.69 -7.60 -8.17
CA LYS A 106 -11.15 -8.96 -7.87
C LYS A 106 -10.03 -9.75 -7.23
N SER A 107 -10.36 -10.81 -6.51
CA SER A 107 -9.37 -11.72 -5.93
C SER A 107 -8.49 -12.37 -7.00
N HIS A 108 -7.23 -12.62 -6.65
CA HIS A 108 -6.22 -13.27 -7.51
C HIS A 108 -5.83 -12.47 -8.76
N ILE A 109 -5.93 -11.14 -8.70
CA ILE A 109 -5.61 -10.24 -9.82
C ILE A 109 -4.36 -9.40 -9.51
N THR A 110 -3.48 -9.33 -10.48
CA THR A 110 -2.42 -8.34 -10.55
C THR A 110 -2.75 -7.29 -11.60
N LEU A 111 -2.87 -6.02 -11.23
CA LEU A 111 -2.80 -4.91 -12.18
C LEU A 111 -1.34 -4.59 -12.43
N LEU A 112 -0.88 -4.79 -13.66
CA LEU A 112 0.50 -4.50 -14.07
C LEU A 112 0.54 -3.26 -14.95
N LEU A 113 1.12 -2.17 -14.43
CA LEU A 113 1.28 -0.92 -15.15
C LEU A 113 2.68 -0.86 -15.77
N ASP A 114 2.78 -0.98 -17.09
CA ASP A 114 4.05 -0.83 -17.79
C ASP A 114 4.64 0.58 -17.61
N ALA A 115 5.92 0.73 -17.84
CA ALA A 115 6.55 2.04 -17.95
C ALA A 115 5.84 2.88 -19.02
N GLY A 116 5.41 4.12 -18.64
CA GLY A 116 4.63 4.99 -19.51
C GLY A 116 3.11 4.72 -19.52
N ALA A 117 2.63 3.75 -18.76
CA ALA A 117 1.20 3.61 -18.49
C ALA A 117 0.75 4.60 -17.42
N THR A 118 -0.35 5.29 -17.65
CA THR A 118 -0.97 6.19 -16.66
C THR A 118 -2.46 5.87 -16.55
N ILE A 119 -2.93 5.52 -15.35
CA ILE A 119 -4.36 5.53 -15.03
C ILE A 119 -4.70 6.95 -14.58
N VAL A 120 -5.56 7.63 -15.33
CA VAL A 120 -5.96 9.02 -15.08
C VAL A 120 -7.38 9.03 -14.50
N ALA A 121 -7.51 9.59 -13.32
CA ALA A 121 -8.83 9.84 -12.74
C ALA A 121 -9.60 10.87 -13.57
N ALA A 122 -10.77 10.51 -14.04
CA ALA A 122 -11.65 11.39 -14.80
C ALA A 122 -12.27 12.44 -13.87
N ASP A 123 -12.53 13.63 -14.43
CA ASP A 123 -13.27 14.67 -13.71
C ASP A 123 -14.69 14.17 -13.40
N ALA A 124 -15.18 14.46 -12.19
CA ALA A 124 -16.56 14.12 -11.85
C ALA A 124 -17.56 14.81 -12.77
N PRO A 125 -18.71 14.17 -13.11
CA PRO A 125 -19.72 14.78 -13.93
C PRO A 125 -20.23 16.11 -13.35
N ALA A 126 -20.39 17.13 -14.19
CA ALA A 126 -20.88 18.42 -13.74
C ALA A 126 -22.31 18.30 -13.16
N GLY A 127 -22.55 18.94 -12.02
CA GLY A 127 -23.87 19.05 -11.40
C GLY A 127 -24.37 17.82 -10.66
N GLY A 128 -23.49 16.86 -10.30
CA GLY A 128 -23.90 15.69 -9.50
C GLY A 128 -24.91 14.77 -10.20
N THR A 129 -24.84 14.70 -11.53
CA THR A 129 -25.69 13.85 -12.36
C THR A 129 -25.26 12.38 -12.29
N SER A 130 -26.12 11.46 -12.72
CA SER A 130 -25.81 10.03 -12.78
C SER A 130 -24.57 9.75 -13.63
N GLY A 131 -23.70 8.86 -13.16
CA GLY A 131 -22.42 8.53 -13.77
C GLY A 131 -21.26 9.02 -12.89
N GLY A 132 -20.04 8.80 -13.34
CA GLY A 132 -18.85 9.14 -12.56
C GLY A 132 -18.34 7.97 -11.71
N TYR A 133 -17.81 8.29 -10.54
CA TYR A 133 -17.36 7.30 -9.59
C TYR A 133 -18.53 6.60 -8.90
N ASP A 134 -18.27 5.40 -8.39
CA ASP A 134 -19.26 4.69 -7.60
C ASP A 134 -19.68 5.52 -6.38
N PRO A 135 -20.94 5.38 -5.94
CA PRO A 135 -21.39 6.06 -4.74
C PRO A 135 -20.67 5.53 -3.49
N PRO A 136 -20.45 6.39 -2.49
CA PRO A 136 -20.02 5.90 -1.19
C PRO A 136 -21.08 4.93 -0.64
N GLU A 137 -20.64 3.78 -0.17
CA GLU A 137 -21.52 2.78 0.41
C GLU A 137 -22.06 3.25 1.79
N PRO A 138 -23.27 2.87 2.19
CA PRO A 138 -23.77 3.21 3.51
C PRO A 138 -22.90 2.61 4.64
N ASN A 139 -22.55 3.43 5.62
CA ASN A 139 -21.86 2.98 6.82
C ASN A 139 -22.56 3.50 8.07
N ALA A 140 -23.06 2.61 8.92
CA ALA A 140 -23.75 2.97 10.15
C ALA A 140 -22.84 3.65 11.20
N TRP A 141 -21.53 3.63 10.98
CA TRP A 141 -20.50 4.07 11.90
C TRP A 141 -19.86 5.41 11.54
N ASP A 142 -20.34 6.09 10.50
CA ASP A 142 -19.80 7.36 9.99
C ASP A 142 -19.56 8.41 11.07
N LYS A 143 -20.42 8.46 12.04
CA LYS A 143 -20.35 9.45 13.13
C LYS A 143 -19.12 9.33 14.04
N PHE A 144 -18.37 8.22 13.95
CA PHE A 144 -17.21 7.98 14.81
C PHE A 144 -15.88 8.38 14.21
N GLN A 145 -15.81 8.61 12.91
CA GLN A 145 -14.61 9.06 12.20
C GLN A 145 -14.98 10.07 11.12
N ASP A 146 -13.99 10.65 10.49
CA ASP A 146 -14.21 11.54 9.36
C ASP A 146 -14.78 10.74 8.17
N PHE A 147 -15.69 11.35 7.41
CA PHE A 147 -16.48 10.67 6.37
C PHE A 147 -15.61 9.86 5.40
N GLY A 148 -14.46 10.38 5.01
CA GLY A 148 -13.54 9.70 4.09
C GLY A 148 -13.02 8.34 4.58
N HIS A 149 -12.97 8.11 5.90
CA HIS A 149 -12.50 6.85 6.51
C HIS A 149 -13.60 5.77 6.62
N SER A 150 -14.80 6.07 6.18
CA SER A 150 -15.96 5.17 6.31
C SER A 150 -16.49 4.68 4.99
N HIS A 151 -15.89 5.11 3.87
CA HIS A 151 -16.38 4.80 2.53
C HIS A 151 -15.20 4.47 1.62
N TRP A 152 -15.32 3.39 0.86
CA TRP A 152 -14.24 2.86 0.02
C TRP A 152 -14.59 2.84 -1.47
N HIS A 153 -15.87 2.72 -1.84
CA HIS A 153 -16.29 2.54 -3.23
C HIS A 153 -16.13 3.81 -4.08
N ASN A 154 -16.29 4.99 -3.51
CA ASN A 154 -16.12 6.28 -4.21
C ASN A 154 -14.63 6.60 -4.50
N SER A 155 -13.97 5.66 -5.16
CA SER A 155 -12.52 5.68 -5.41
C SER A 155 -12.20 5.34 -6.87
N LEU A 156 -11.00 5.71 -7.33
CA LEU A 156 -10.52 5.37 -8.67
C LEU A 156 -10.27 3.86 -8.80
N ILE A 157 -9.66 3.26 -7.81
CA ILE A 157 -9.43 1.80 -7.75
C ILE A 157 -9.88 1.33 -6.36
N TRP A 158 -10.79 0.37 -6.32
CA TRP A 158 -11.22 -0.16 -5.03
C TRP A 158 -11.45 -1.67 -5.02
N GLY A 159 -11.37 -2.24 -3.81
CA GLY A 159 -11.65 -3.65 -3.56
C GLY A 159 -12.09 -3.89 -2.13
N GLU A 160 -13.10 -4.74 -1.96
CA GLU A 160 -13.65 -5.15 -0.67
C GLU A 160 -13.75 -6.68 -0.59
N ASP A 161 -13.38 -7.25 0.58
CA ASP A 161 -13.42 -8.69 0.86
C ASP A 161 -12.64 -9.56 -0.14
N LEU A 162 -11.46 -9.08 -0.59
CA LEU A 162 -10.66 -9.72 -1.63
C LEU A 162 -9.36 -10.31 -1.07
N GLN A 163 -8.76 -11.22 -1.84
CA GLN A 163 -7.47 -11.82 -1.49
C GLN A 163 -6.53 -11.96 -2.68
N ASN A 164 -5.22 -11.97 -2.38
CA ASN A 164 -4.15 -12.14 -3.37
C ASN A 164 -4.24 -11.11 -4.49
N ILE A 165 -4.12 -9.84 -4.13
CA ILE A 165 -4.23 -8.71 -5.05
C ILE A 165 -2.87 -8.03 -5.14
N SER A 166 -2.50 -7.61 -6.36
CA SER A 166 -1.34 -6.75 -6.55
C SER A 166 -1.64 -5.60 -7.49
N ILE A 167 -1.04 -4.43 -7.22
CA ILE A 167 -0.93 -3.31 -8.16
C ILE A 167 0.57 -3.01 -8.27
N GLU A 168 1.15 -3.28 -9.42
CA GLU A 168 2.61 -3.29 -9.59
C GLU A 168 3.05 -2.65 -10.91
N GLY A 169 4.34 -2.30 -11.00
CA GLY A 169 4.98 -1.84 -12.23
C GLY A 169 5.40 -0.38 -12.16
N GLN A 170 5.97 0.13 -13.25
CA GLN A 170 6.56 1.48 -13.30
C GLN A 170 5.61 2.55 -13.85
N GLY A 171 4.30 2.30 -13.78
CA GLY A 171 3.29 3.23 -14.23
C GLY A 171 2.88 4.25 -13.18
N LEU A 172 2.01 5.16 -13.61
CA LEU A 172 1.48 6.25 -12.81
C LEU A 172 -0.02 6.08 -12.56
N ILE A 173 -0.46 6.34 -11.35
CA ILE A 173 -1.86 6.60 -11.01
C ILE A 173 -1.98 8.11 -10.78
N TRP A 174 -2.70 8.81 -11.65
CA TRP A 174 -2.88 10.24 -11.56
C TRP A 174 -4.31 10.60 -11.16
N GLY A 175 -4.48 11.00 -9.90
CA GLY A 175 -5.78 11.37 -9.33
C GLY A 175 -6.29 12.76 -9.73
N LYS A 176 -6.00 13.21 -10.96
CA LYS A 176 -6.32 14.54 -11.48
C LYS A 176 -7.76 15.00 -11.21
N GLY A 177 -8.74 14.13 -11.45
CA GLY A 177 -10.17 14.42 -11.28
C GLY A 177 -10.73 14.06 -9.90
N LEU A 178 -9.90 13.59 -8.96
CA LEU A 178 -10.32 13.24 -7.61
C LEU A 178 -10.49 14.50 -6.74
N SER A 179 -11.51 14.50 -5.91
CA SER A 179 -11.72 15.53 -4.90
C SER A 179 -10.72 15.38 -3.75
N ARG A 180 -10.18 16.49 -3.27
CA ARG A 180 -9.42 16.51 -2.01
C ARG A 180 -10.35 16.43 -0.79
N GLY A 181 -11.65 16.76 -0.97
CA GLY A 181 -12.65 16.85 0.10
C GLY A 181 -12.35 17.92 1.15
N ASP A 182 -13.39 18.41 1.80
CA ASP A 182 -13.27 19.03 3.11
C ASP A 182 -13.63 17.97 4.16
N HIS A 183 -13.09 18.08 5.35
CA HIS A 183 -13.04 17.02 6.38
C HIS A 183 -14.36 16.28 6.65
N ASP A 184 -15.51 16.94 6.57
CA ASP A 184 -16.79 16.40 7.00
C ASP A 184 -17.90 16.49 5.92
N VAL A 185 -17.54 16.76 4.66
CA VAL A 185 -18.54 16.98 3.62
C VAL A 185 -18.84 15.68 2.88
N VAL A 186 -20.10 15.28 2.92
CA VAL A 186 -20.61 14.22 2.01
C VAL A 186 -20.43 14.70 0.57
N LEU A 187 -19.67 13.94 -0.20
CA LEU A 187 -19.40 14.28 -1.58
C LEU A 187 -20.65 14.18 -2.44
N ALA A 188 -20.75 15.02 -3.46
CA ALA A 188 -21.81 14.93 -4.46
C ALA A 188 -21.75 13.57 -5.19
N ALA A 189 -22.88 13.13 -5.73
CA ALA A 189 -22.94 11.87 -6.49
C ALA A 189 -21.93 11.88 -7.65
N GLY A 190 -21.28 10.76 -7.87
CA GLY A 190 -20.29 10.58 -8.93
C GLY A 190 -18.92 11.20 -8.66
N VAL A 191 -18.66 11.75 -7.47
CA VAL A 191 -17.37 12.29 -7.05
C VAL A 191 -16.54 11.23 -6.36
N GLY A 192 -15.34 10.93 -6.89
CA GLY A 192 -14.33 10.10 -6.23
C GLY A 192 -13.33 10.95 -5.45
N ASN A 193 -12.78 10.40 -4.37
CA ASN A 193 -11.82 11.11 -3.52
C ASN A 193 -10.62 10.28 -3.07
N LYS A 194 -10.41 9.09 -3.64
CA LYS A 194 -9.28 8.22 -3.30
C LYS A 194 -8.69 7.58 -4.56
N SER A 195 -7.38 7.48 -4.63
CA SER A 195 -6.75 6.75 -5.74
C SER A 195 -6.87 5.24 -5.58
N ILE A 196 -6.52 4.70 -4.40
CA ILE A 196 -6.64 3.28 -4.09
C ILE A 196 -7.35 3.13 -2.75
N SER A 197 -8.39 2.31 -2.71
CA SER A 197 -9.14 2.04 -1.50
C SER A 197 -9.41 0.54 -1.33
N LEU A 198 -9.00 -0.01 -0.20
CA LEU A 198 -9.09 -1.44 0.10
C LEU A 198 -9.76 -1.66 1.46
N LYS A 199 -10.73 -2.58 1.51
CA LYS A 199 -11.43 -2.94 2.74
C LYS A 199 -11.46 -4.45 2.93
N ASN A 200 -11.09 -4.93 4.13
CA ASN A 200 -11.13 -6.36 4.49
C ASN A 200 -10.39 -7.28 3.50
N CYS A 201 -9.26 -6.83 2.95
CA CYS A 201 -8.50 -7.61 1.98
C CYS A 201 -7.35 -8.39 2.64
N HIS A 202 -6.87 -9.44 1.96
CA HIS A 202 -5.76 -10.27 2.44
C HIS A 202 -4.71 -10.48 1.36
N ASN A 203 -3.42 -10.52 1.76
CA ASN A 203 -2.30 -10.73 0.85
C ASN A 203 -2.27 -9.71 -0.28
N VAL A 204 -2.03 -8.45 0.08
CA VAL A 204 -2.03 -7.32 -0.84
C VAL A 204 -0.60 -6.82 -1.05
N THR A 205 -0.24 -6.57 -2.31
CA THR A 205 1.04 -5.95 -2.69
C THR A 205 0.80 -4.71 -3.54
N LEU A 206 1.33 -3.57 -3.10
CA LEU A 206 1.42 -2.34 -3.88
C LEU A 206 2.91 -2.04 -4.07
N ARG A 207 3.41 -2.07 -5.31
CA ARG A 207 4.85 -2.00 -5.53
C ARG A 207 5.25 -1.29 -6.82
N ASP A 208 6.33 -0.50 -6.73
CA ASP A 208 7.03 0.15 -7.84
C ASP A 208 6.22 1.24 -8.59
N ILE A 209 4.95 1.44 -8.26
CA ILE A 209 4.08 2.44 -8.89
C ILE A 209 4.32 3.85 -8.34
N SER A 210 3.93 4.84 -9.13
CA SER A 210 3.84 6.23 -8.69
C SER A 210 2.39 6.68 -8.54
N ILE A 211 2.10 7.57 -7.58
CA ILE A 211 0.79 8.21 -7.42
C ILE A 211 0.98 9.72 -7.39
N LEU A 212 0.24 10.43 -8.22
CA LEU A 212 0.23 11.89 -8.30
C LEU A 212 -1.18 12.43 -7.99
N HIS A 213 -1.27 13.38 -7.06
CA HIS A 213 -2.53 14.03 -6.66
C HIS A 213 -3.61 13.01 -6.24
N GLY A 214 -3.33 12.24 -5.21
CA GLY A 214 -4.14 11.07 -4.81
C GLY A 214 -5.59 11.33 -4.37
N GLY A 215 -6.05 12.57 -4.37
CA GLY A 215 -7.35 12.96 -3.85
C GLY A 215 -7.28 13.30 -2.36
N HIS A 216 -8.28 12.94 -1.59
CA HIS A 216 -8.28 13.03 -0.13
C HIS A 216 -7.33 11.98 0.47
N PHE A 217 -7.31 10.77 -0.10
CA PHE A 217 -6.34 9.71 0.21
C PHE A 217 -5.72 9.17 -1.07
N ALA A 218 -4.40 9.09 -1.12
CA ALA A 218 -3.77 8.35 -2.22
C ALA A 218 -3.95 6.84 -2.03
N ILE A 219 -3.79 6.35 -0.81
CA ILE A 219 -4.06 4.95 -0.43
C ILE A 219 -4.82 4.95 0.90
N LEU A 220 -6.00 4.33 0.92
CA LEU A 220 -6.72 3.99 2.14
C LEU A 220 -6.86 2.47 2.22
N ALA A 221 -6.17 1.85 3.17
CA ALA A 221 -6.27 0.43 3.48
C ALA A 221 -6.92 0.24 4.84
N THR A 222 -8.14 -0.31 4.89
CA THR A 222 -8.86 -0.55 6.14
C THR A 222 -9.10 -2.05 6.34
N GLY A 223 -8.65 -2.60 7.45
CA GLY A 223 -8.83 -4.02 7.76
C GLY A 223 -8.05 -4.97 6.86
N VAL A 224 -6.94 -4.54 6.28
CA VAL A 224 -6.13 -5.35 5.37
C VAL A 224 -5.08 -6.14 6.15
N ASP A 225 -4.99 -7.45 5.87
CA ASP A 225 -4.00 -8.33 6.45
C ASP A 225 -2.93 -8.75 5.42
N ASN A 226 -1.67 -8.86 5.86
CA ASN A 226 -0.52 -9.16 5.00
C ASN A 226 -0.39 -8.13 3.86
N LEU A 227 -0.22 -6.87 4.23
CA LEU A 227 -0.07 -5.75 3.29
C LEU A 227 1.41 -5.41 3.09
N THR A 228 1.85 -5.38 1.85
CA THR A 228 3.16 -4.89 1.44
C THR A 228 3.00 -3.64 0.57
N ILE A 229 3.63 -2.54 0.99
CA ILE A 229 3.74 -1.28 0.24
C ILE A 229 5.24 -1.01 0.07
N ASP A 230 5.75 -1.16 -1.14
CA ASP A 230 7.19 -1.11 -1.37
C ASP A 230 7.56 -0.28 -2.60
N ASN A 231 8.58 0.58 -2.45
CA ASN A 231 9.16 1.40 -3.51
C ASN A 231 8.15 2.28 -4.26
N LEU A 232 7.16 2.85 -3.54
CA LEU A 232 6.22 3.80 -4.11
C LEU A 232 6.77 5.23 -4.09
N LYS A 233 6.41 6.01 -5.10
CA LYS A 233 6.60 7.46 -5.14
C LYS A 233 5.24 8.12 -5.11
N ILE A 234 4.88 8.74 -4.00
CA ILE A 234 3.57 9.36 -3.81
C ILE A 234 3.75 10.85 -3.63
N ASP A 235 3.20 11.60 -4.55
CA ASP A 235 3.17 13.06 -4.51
C ASP A 235 1.72 13.54 -4.51
N THR A 236 1.24 13.90 -3.34
CA THR A 236 -0.16 14.26 -3.12
C THR A 236 -0.27 15.50 -2.25
N ASN A 237 -1.48 15.99 -2.05
CA ASN A 237 -1.71 17.15 -1.18
C ASN A 237 -2.17 16.74 0.22
N ARG A 238 -2.98 15.68 0.30
CA ARG A 238 -3.57 15.19 1.53
C ARG A 238 -3.00 13.82 1.87
N ASP A 239 -3.66 13.06 2.75
CA ASP A 239 -3.16 11.78 3.24
C ASP A 239 -2.60 10.90 2.12
N ALA A 240 -1.34 10.46 2.25
CA ALA A 240 -0.73 9.65 1.21
C ALA A 240 -0.93 8.15 1.44
N ILE A 241 -0.59 7.64 2.62
CA ILE A 241 -0.74 6.23 2.95
C ILE A 241 -1.46 6.11 4.29
N ASP A 242 -2.72 5.71 4.28
CA ASP A 242 -3.49 5.40 5.46
C ASP A 242 -3.61 3.89 5.65
N ILE A 243 -3.10 3.43 6.79
CA ILE A 243 -3.10 2.05 7.25
C ILE A 243 -4.02 1.98 8.46
N ASP A 244 -5.27 1.59 8.22
CA ASP A 244 -6.34 1.63 9.19
C ASP A 244 -6.77 0.21 9.59
N CYS A 245 -6.73 -0.13 10.87
CA CYS A 245 -7.13 -1.45 11.35
C CYS A 245 -6.40 -2.63 10.67
N CYS A 246 -5.18 -2.44 10.17
CA CYS A 246 -4.44 -3.42 9.38
C CYS A 246 -3.48 -4.25 10.24
N ARG A 247 -3.15 -5.45 9.79
CA ARG A 247 -2.22 -6.34 10.50
C ARG A 247 -1.17 -6.94 9.56
N ASN A 248 0.05 -7.10 10.10
CA ASN A 248 1.18 -7.63 9.36
C ASN A 248 1.50 -6.80 8.12
N VAL A 249 1.85 -5.53 8.34
CA VAL A 249 2.08 -4.53 7.30
C VAL A 249 3.56 -4.22 7.15
N ARG A 250 4.01 -4.08 5.91
CA ARG A 250 5.35 -3.64 5.55
C ARG A 250 5.28 -2.44 4.62
N VAL A 251 5.76 -1.29 5.08
CA VAL A 251 5.96 -0.08 4.25
C VAL A 251 7.45 0.15 4.13
N SER A 252 7.99 0.10 2.92
CA SER A 252 9.42 0.20 2.70
C SER A 252 9.79 0.96 1.44
N ASN A 253 10.95 1.65 1.47
CA ASN A 253 11.56 2.28 0.31
C ASN A 253 10.69 3.34 -0.38
N CYS A 254 9.70 3.91 0.31
CA CYS A 254 8.76 4.86 -0.27
C CYS A 254 9.28 6.30 -0.16
N SER A 255 8.97 7.12 -1.18
CA SER A 255 9.14 8.57 -1.15
C SER A 255 7.77 9.23 -1.18
N VAL A 256 7.47 10.06 -0.18
CA VAL A 256 6.13 10.60 0.04
C VAL A 256 6.19 12.10 0.27
N ASN A 257 5.38 12.86 -0.47
CA ASN A 257 5.09 14.27 -0.22
C ASN A 257 3.59 14.48 0.05
N SER A 258 3.27 15.18 1.14
CA SER A 258 1.89 15.50 1.54
C SER A 258 1.86 16.79 2.38
N PRO A 259 1.81 17.99 1.76
CA PRO A 259 1.95 19.25 2.50
C PRO A 259 0.74 19.60 3.37
N TRP A 260 -0.47 19.16 3.03
CA TRP A 260 -1.69 19.56 3.71
C TRP A 260 -2.17 18.55 4.75
N ASP A 261 -1.71 17.29 4.67
CA ASP A 261 -2.08 16.24 5.63
C ASP A 261 -0.92 15.23 5.82
N ASP A 262 -1.21 14.08 6.40
CA ASP A 262 -0.19 13.14 6.85
C ASP A 262 0.43 12.33 5.71
N GLY A 263 1.74 12.07 5.77
CA GLY A 263 2.46 11.32 4.74
C GLY A 263 2.24 9.81 4.86
N ILE A 264 2.50 9.25 6.05
CA ILE A 264 2.20 7.84 6.36
C ILE A 264 1.45 7.82 7.69
N CYS A 265 0.21 7.38 7.65
CA CYS A 265 -0.67 7.43 8.80
C CYS A 265 -1.15 6.04 9.22
N LEU A 266 -0.92 5.69 10.48
CA LEU A 266 -1.49 4.52 11.11
C LEU A 266 -2.77 4.94 11.84
N LYS A 267 -3.87 4.28 11.54
CA LYS A 267 -5.18 4.54 12.16
C LYS A 267 -5.78 3.24 12.68
N ASP A 268 -6.74 3.35 13.55
CA ASP A 268 -7.60 2.26 13.98
C ASP A 268 -9.01 2.78 14.24
N SER A 269 -9.63 3.21 13.15
CA SER A 269 -10.97 3.78 13.14
C SER A 269 -12.05 2.76 13.54
N TYR A 270 -13.24 3.25 13.80
CA TYR A 270 -14.41 2.38 13.96
C TYR A 270 -15.17 2.12 12.65
N GLY A 271 -14.54 2.43 11.50
CA GLY A 271 -15.14 2.30 10.18
C GLY A 271 -15.59 0.88 9.81
N LEU A 272 -14.96 -0.15 10.39
CA LEU A 272 -15.36 -1.56 10.24
C LEU A 272 -16.59 -1.95 11.08
N GLY A 273 -17.07 -1.08 11.99
CA GLY A 273 -18.15 -1.38 12.92
C GLY A 273 -17.75 -2.10 14.21
N PHE A 274 -16.45 -2.30 14.39
CA PHE A 274 -15.85 -2.86 15.59
C PHE A 274 -14.42 -2.35 15.77
N ALA A 275 -13.95 -2.31 17.02
CA ALA A 275 -12.60 -1.92 17.33
C ALA A 275 -11.60 -3.01 16.87
N ARG A 276 -10.60 -2.63 16.09
CA ARG A 276 -9.57 -3.53 15.57
C ARG A 276 -8.22 -2.83 15.58
N SER A 277 -7.24 -3.43 16.24
CA SER A 277 -5.90 -2.85 16.31
C SER A 277 -5.17 -2.84 14.97
N THR A 278 -4.41 -1.78 14.74
CA THR A 278 -3.34 -1.75 13.75
C THR A 278 -2.09 -2.34 14.40
N ASP A 279 -1.59 -3.46 13.87
CA ASP A 279 -0.71 -4.36 14.59
C ASP A 279 0.35 -5.00 13.68
N HIS A 280 1.57 -5.26 14.22
CA HIS A 280 2.69 -5.85 13.48
C HIS A 280 3.07 -5.05 12.22
N VAL A 281 3.34 -3.75 12.39
CA VAL A 281 3.68 -2.84 11.29
C VAL A 281 5.17 -2.49 11.31
N THR A 282 5.80 -2.51 10.14
CA THR A 282 7.13 -1.90 9.97
C THR A 282 7.08 -0.82 8.89
N ILE A 283 7.65 0.35 9.21
CA ILE A 283 7.89 1.45 8.28
C ILE A 283 9.40 1.66 8.24
N THR A 284 10.02 1.46 7.07
CA THR A 284 11.49 1.52 6.98
C THR A 284 12.00 2.08 5.66
N ASN A 285 13.17 2.73 5.69
CA ASN A 285 13.84 3.27 4.50
C ASN A 285 12.96 4.27 3.71
N CYS A 286 12.07 4.99 4.36
CA CYS A 286 11.18 5.94 3.69
C CYS A 286 11.71 7.36 3.78
N TYR A 287 11.46 8.15 2.72
CA TYR A 287 11.60 9.60 2.71
C TYR A 287 10.21 10.23 2.77
N VAL A 288 9.99 11.12 3.74
CA VAL A 288 8.68 11.74 3.98
C VAL A 288 8.86 13.25 4.11
N THR A 289 8.04 14.00 3.37
CA THR A 289 8.09 15.47 3.35
C THR A 289 6.70 16.09 3.20
N GLY A 290 6.58 17.36 3.53
CA GLY A 290 5.44 18.23 3.25
C GLY A 290 5.92 19.57 2.66
N GLY A 291 7.10 19.58 2.07
CA GLY A 291 7.84 20.80 1.75
C GLY A 291 7.44 21.52 0.48
N TYR A 292 6.49 21.01 -0.32
CA TYR A 292 6.07 21.65 -1.57
C TYR A 292 4.67 21.22 -2.02
N GLU A 293 4.05 22.01 -2.87
CA GLU A 293 2.79 21.69 -3.56
C GLU A 293 2.90 21.93 -5.07
N GLU A 294 3.77 22.84 -5.51
CA GLU A 294 3.96 23.15 -6.91
C GLU A 294 5.04 22.27 -7.54
N GLY A 295 4.78 21.75 -8.72
CA GLY A 295 5.63 20.75 -9.39
C GLY A 295 5.48 19.36 -8.78
N THR A 296 6.42 18.46 -9.06
CA THR A 296 6.39 17.10 -8.52
C THR A 296 7.78 16.49 -8.36
N MET A 297 7.94 15.62 -7.36
CA MET A 297 9.15 14.83 -7.20
C MET A 297 9.34 13.81 -8.32
N LEU A 298 8.29 13.45 -9.03
CA LEU A 298 8.34 12.40 -10.05
C LEU A 298 9.17 12.80 -11.27
N ASP A 299 9.27 14.10 -11.57
CA ASP A 299 10.07 14.65 -12.66
C ASP A 299 11.04 15.76 -12.20
N ALA A 300 11.20 15.92 -10.89
CA ALA A 300 12.06 16.91 -10.25
C ALA A 300 11.69 18.39 -10.54
N THR A 301 10.45 18.67 -10.90
CA THR A 301 9.95 20.04 -11.11
C THR A 301 9.44 20.72 -9.84
N TYR A 302 9.41 20.01 -8.71
CA TYR A 302 8.90 20.52 -7.44
C TYR A 302 9.63 21.78 -6.98
N LYS A 303 8.88 22.68 -6.34
CA LYS A 303 9.39 23.91 -5.76
C LYS A 303 9.09 23.95 -4.27
N ARG A 304 10.13 23.91 -3.44
CA ARG A 304 9.97 24.02 -1.99
C ARG A 304 9.28 25.32 -1.61
N PHE A 305 8.43 25.26 -0.60
CA PHE A 305 7.83 26.45 -0.02
C PHE A 305 8.89 27.40 0.52
N ALA A 306 8.64 28.69 0.39
CA ALA A 306 9.46 29.69 1.07
C ALA A 306 9.38 29.47 2.61
N PRO A 307 10.43 29.78 3.36
CA PRO A 307 10.45 29.55 4.81
C PRO A 307 9.31 30.23 5.59
N ASP A 308 8.81 31.33 5.07
CA ASP A 308 7.72 32.14 5.65
C ASP A 308 6.33 31.76 5.11
N PHE A 309 6.25 30.82 4.17
CA PHE A 309 4.98 30.38 3.59
C PHE A 309 4.18 29.58 4.61
N LYS A 310 2.96 30.05 4.89
CA LYS A 310 2.08 29.48 5.91
C LYS A 310 1.22 28.35 5.33
N VAL A 311 1.80 27.20 5.22
CA VAL A 311 1.12 25.94 4.89
C VAL A 311 1.22 25.01 6.09
N PRO A 312 0.28 24.11 6.33
CA PRO A 312 0.37 23.12 7.41
C PRO A 312 1.68 22.33 7.40
N ARG A 313 2.23 22.01 6.22
CA ARG A 313 3.43 21.16 6.03
C ARG A 313 3.34 19.91 6.89
N ASN A 314 2.19 19.23 6.86
CA ASN A 314 1.98 18.05 7.69
C ASN A 314 2.99 16.97 7.34
N GLY A 315 2.88 16.32 6.20
CA GLY A 315 3.84 15.39 5.61
C GLY A 315 4.49 14.41 6.58
N ARG A 316 3.89 14.16 7.73
CA ARG A 316 4.52 13.44 8.84
C ARG A 316 4.18 11.95 8.82
N ILE A 317 4.90 11.20 9.66
CA ILE A 317 4.46 9.86 10.06
C ILE A 317 3.58 10.02 11.32
N LYS A 318 2.37 9.48 11.31
CA LYS A 318 1.40 9.70 12.38
C LYS A 318 0.67 8.42 12.80
N PHE A 319 0.36 8.33 14.08
CA PHE A 319 -0.59 7.42 14.69
C PHE A 319 -1.85 8.21 15.03
N GLY A 320 -3.01 7.72 14.61
CA GLY A 320 -4.29 8.39 14.84
C GLY A 320 -4.56 9.49 13.77
N THR A 321 -5.49 10.42 14.00
CA THR A 321 -6.27 10.66 15.23
C THR A 321 -7.30 9.56 15.57
N GLU A 322 -7.87 8.86 14.56
CA GLU A 322 -8.73 7.70 14.79
C GLU A 322 -7.95 6.63 15.55
N SER A 323 -8.40 6.32 16.79
CA SER A 323 -7.68 5.47 17.73
C SER A 323 -8.64 4.72 18.64
N ASN A 324 -9.42 3.78 18.08
CA ASN A 324 -10.40 2.98 18.79
C ASN A 324 -9.91 1.57 19.13
N GLY A 325 -9.04 0.97 18.30
CA GLY A 325 -8.65 -0.44 18.40
C GLY A 325 -7.30 -0.72 19.02
N GLY A 326 -6.39 0.23 18.98
CA GLY A 326 -5.03 0.13 19.53
C GLY A 326 -3.92 0.01 18.48
N PHE A 327 -2.76 0.50 18.85
CA PHE A 327 -1.53 0.46 18.06
C PHE A 327 -0.51 -0.43 18.76
N ARG A 328 -0.06 -1.53 18.13
CA ARG A 328 0.79 -2.51 18.78
C ARG A 328 1.87 -3.06 17.86
N ASN A 329 3.03 -3.43 18.44
CA ASN A 329 4.10 -4.10 17.72
C ASN A 329 4.55 -3.33 16.46
N ILE A 330 4.90 -2.05 16.61
CA ILE A 330 5.19 -1.16 15.49
C ILE A 330 6.66 -0.72 15.53
N THR A 331 7.34 -0.82 14.40
CA THR A 331 8.70 -0.32 14.25
C THR A 331 8.79 0.69 13.11
N ILE A 332 9.34 1.87 13.41
CA ILE A 332 9.70 2.90 12.42
C ILE A 332 11.22 3.03 12.43
N SER A 333 11.88 2.83 11.30
CA SER A 333 13.35 2.84 11.26
C SER A 333 13.93 3.32 9.94
N ASN A 334 15.16 3.87 10.00
CA ASN A 334 15.91 4.27 8.81
C ASN A 334 15.18 5.25 7.90
N CYS A 335 14.35 6.13 8.45
CA CYS A 335 13.57 7.10 7.67
C CYS A 335 14.23 8.49 7.70
N VAL A 336 14.04 9.23 6.61
CA VAL A 336 14.37 10.65 6.51
C VAL A 336 13.07 11.44 6.46
N ILE A 337 12.90 12.36 7.39
CA ILE A 337 11.72 13.22 7.54
C ILE A 337 12.20 14.67 7.38
N GLU A 338 11.69 15.36 6.39
CA GLU A 338 12.23 16.66 6.03
C GLU A 338 11.10 17.65 5.68
N ASP A 339 11.24 18.90 6.15
CA ASP A 339 10.35 20.01 5.80
C ASP A 339 8.87 19.70 6.07
N CYS A 340 8.61 19.11 7.23
CA CYS A 340 7.27 18.69 7.67
C CYS A 340 7.19 18.62 9.22
N LYS A 341 6.09 18.10 9.78
CA LYS A 341 5.84 18.09 11.23
C LYS A 341 6.49 16.94 12.02
N GLY A 342 7.34 16.12 11.43
CA GLY A 342 8.04 15.06 12.17
C GLY A 342 7.20 13.80 12.40
N ILE A 343 7.09 13.33 13.65
CA ILE A 343 6.34 12.12 14.02
C ILE A 343 5.30 12.47 15.08
N ALA A 344 4.07 12.01 14.92
CA ALA A 344 3.00 12.17 15.89
C ALA A 344 2.45 10.83 16.37
N LEU A 345 2.30 10.68 17.69
CA LEU A 345 1.65 9.54 18.32
C LEU A 345 0.44 10.05 19.11
N GLU A 346 -0.74 9.81 18.56
CA GLU A 346 -2.00 10.29 19.14
C GLU A 346 -2.92 9.12 19.47
N SER A 347 -3.25 8.93 20.74
CA SER A 347 -4.30 8.04 21.21
C SER A 347 -5.37 8.87 21.89
N VAL A 348 -6.50 9.08 21.22
CA VAL A 348 -7.52 10.04 21.64
C VAL A 348 -8.96 9.51 21.61
N ASP A 349 -9.14 8.24 21.20
CA ASP A 349 -10.45 7.58 21.13
C ASP A 349 -10.51 6.29 21.97
N GLY A 350 -9.58 6.13 22.92
CA GLY A 350 -9.59 5.04 23.90
C GLY A 350 -8.62 3.88 23.63
N ALA A 351 -7.81 3.97 22.57
CA ALA A 351 -6.86 2.91 22.23
C ALA A 351 -5.64 2.87 23.14
N ILE A 352 -5.08 1.69 23.32
CA ILE A 352 -3.74 1.47 23.87
C ILE A 352 -2.72 1.64 22.75
N LEU A 353 -1.64 2.35 23.04
CA LEU A 353 -0.48 2.47 22.19
C LEU A 353 0.71 1.85 22.92
N GLU A 354 1.17 0.68 22.47
CA GLU A 354 2.20 -0.12 23.13
C GLU A 354 3.16 -0.77 22.14
N ASP A 355 4.35 -1.15 22.61
CA ASP A 355 5.38 -1.85 21.83
C ASP A 355 5.76 -1.11 20.53
N VAL A 356 6.03 0.19 20.65
CA VAL A 356 6.45 1.05 19.53
C VAL A 356 7.95 1.34 19.64
N ALA A 357 8.69 1.02 18.58
CA ALA A 357 10.12 1.33 18.46
C ALA A 357 10.36 2.30 17.32
N ILE A 358 11.01 3.43 17.59
CA ILE A 358 11.41 4.44 16.61
C ILE A 358 12.93 4.59 16.68
N THR A 359 13.64 4.23 15.60
CA THR A 359 15.09 4.16 15.61
C THR A 359 15.71 4.66 14.30
N ASN A 360 16.91 5.24 14.41
CA ASN A 360 17.69 5.67 13.24
C ASN A 360 16.91 6.60 12.30
N ILE A 361 16.33 7.67 12.84
CA ILE A 361 15.57 8.66 12.11
C ILE A 361 16.41 9.91 11.88
N THR A 362 16.48 10.38 10.64
CA THR A 362 17.03 11.69 10.30
C THR A 362 15.90 12.69 10.12
N MET A 363 15.92 13.78 10.89
CA MET A 363 14.95 14.85 10.79
C MET A 363 15.64 16.17 10.39
N ARG A 364 15.10 16.87 9.40
CA ARG A 364 15.59 18.17 8.93
C ARG A 364 14.44 19.14 8.72
N ASP A 365 14.67 20.40 9.03
CA ASP A 365 13.73 21.49 8.76
C ASP A 365 12.31 21.21 9.25
N ILE A 366 12.22 20.61 10.45
CA ILE A 366 10.93 20.29 11.08
C ILE A 366 10.23 21.59 11.46
N VAL A 367 9.01 21.77 10.96
CA VAL A 367 8.29 23.05 11.03
C VAL A 367 7.48 23.26 12.30
N ASP A 368 7.36 22.24 13.14
CA ASP A 368 6.64 22.30 14.42
C ASP A 368 7.48 21.60 15.50
N VAL A 369 7.11 20.39 15.89
CA VAL A 369 7.83 19.59 16.87
C VAL A 369 8.28 18.26 16.25
N PRO A 370 9.53 17.81 16.51
CA PRO A 370 10.01 16.54 15.93
C PRO A 370 9.20 15.32 16.40
N PHE A 371 8.73 15.35 17.65
CA PHE A 371 7.84 14.34 18.22
C PHE A 371 6.67 14.99 18.92
N PHE A 372 5.46 14.64 18.50
CA PHE A 372 4.22 15.07 19.11
C PHE A 372 3.53 13.85 19.77
N LEU A 373 3.32 13.92 21.07
CA LEU A 373 2.67 12.87 21.86
C LEU A 373 1.38 13.42 22.45
N ARG A 374 0.27 12.72 22.22
CA ARG A 374 -1.03 13.14 22.74
C ARG A 374 -1.84 11.96 23.24
N LEU A 375 -2.20 12.03 24.53
CA LEU A 375 -3.30 11.25 25.10
C LEU A 375 -4.51 12.17 25.26
N GLY A 376 -5.68 11.66 24.98
CA GLY A 376 -6.89 12.46 25.08
C GLY A 376 -8.17 11.64 24.94
N SER A 377 -9.30 12.35 24.91
CA SER A 377 -10.60 11.75 24.69
C SER A 377 -11.42 12.67 23.78
N ARG A 378 -11.51 12.29 22.49
CA ARG A 378 -12.39 12.98 21.52
C ARG A 378 -13.84 12.53 21.68
N MET A 379 -14.08 11.45 22.39
CA MET A 379 -15.39 10.81 22.53
C MET A 379 -15.98 10.36 21.17
N ARG A 380 -15.13 10.10 20.20
CA ARG A 380 -15.49 9.58 18.88
C ARG A 380 -15.39 8.05 18.86
N GLY A 381 -16.34 7.39 19.49
CA GLY A 381 -16.41 5.94 19.55
C GLY A 381 -17.77 5.50 20.03
N PRO A 382 -18.04 4.18 20.12
CA PRO A 382 -19.21 3.65 20.80
C PRO A 382 -19.27 4.16 22.24
N GLU A 383 -20.45 4.07 22.84
CA GLU A 383 -20.68 4.55 24.21
C GLU A 383 -19.56 4.12 25.17
N ARG A 384 -19.09 5.08 25.99
CA ARG A 384 -18.07 4.91 27.03
C ARG A 384 -16.67 4.57 26.51
N THR A 385 -16.29 5.11 25.35
CA THR A 385 -14.89 5.05 24.91
C THR A 385 -13.98 5.58 26.02
N PRO A 386 -13.02 4.78 26.53
CA PRO A 386 -12.09 5.22 27.57
C PRO A 386 -11.15 6.32 27.05
N VAL A 387 -10.45 6.96 27.97
CA VAL A 387 -9.31 7.82 27.60
C VAL A 387 -8.20 6.94 27.05
N GLY A 388 -7.50 7.38 26.00
CA GLY A 388 -6.37 6.65 25.42
C GLY A 388 -5.23 6.43 26.43
N GLU A 389 -4.52 5.32 26.30
CA GLU A 389 -3.37 4.89 27.12
C GLU A 389 -2.11 4.72 26.26
#